data_90609d21a3551deebdea71f4a75b6572
#
_entry.id   90609d21a3551deebdea71f4a75b6572
#
_cell.length_a   1.000
_cell.length_b   1.000
_cell.length_c   1.000
_cell.angle_alpha   90.00
_cell.angle_beta   90.00
_cell.angle_gamma   90.00
#
_symmetry.space_group_name_H-M   'P 1'
#
loop_
_entity.id
_entity.type
_entity.pdbx_description
1 polymer ?
#
loop_
_entity_poly.entity_id
_entity_poly.type
_entity_poly.pdbx_seq_one_letter_code
_entity_poly.pdbx_strand_id
1 'polypeptide(L)'
;MGVPPGTDDEAVVAAYRRTRDPDLFRVLVERHQERVFRLVASILGPFADLDAEEVTQEVFVRVHERLGGFRGESRFSTWLHRLAYNRTIERRRRARLRVEHVPCEELEAEATATGPHEAALESERTRAVARLLEELPDLYRSVVHMHYWMDQSIDAIAETLGVPAGTVKSYLARARARLRERAKARGIEGLE
;
A
#
# COMPACT_ATOMS: atom_id res chain seq x y z
N MET A 1 1.91 -23.74 19.92
CA MET A 1 3.15 -24.33 19.37
C MET A 1 3.65 -23.38 18.29
N GLY A 2 4.73 -22.63 18.57
CA GLY A 2 5.19 -21.54 17.69
C GLY A 2 5.59 -22.03 16.29
N VAL A 3 5.32 -21.20 15.30
CA VAL A 3 5.74 -21.44 13.91
C VAL A 3 7.28 -21.31 13.85
N PRO A 4 8.02 -22.29 13.30
CA PRO A 4 9.47 -22.18 13.15
C PRO A 4 9.85 -20.92 12.36
N PRO A 5 10.94 -20.21 12.75
CA PRO A 5 11.45 -19.10 11.98
C PRO A 5 11.79 -19.56 10.56
N GLY A 6 11.34 -18.82 9.54
CA GLY A 6 11.56 -19.17 8.14
C GLY A 6 10.46 -20.03 7.49
N THR A 7 9.40 -20.38 8.22
CA THR A 7 8.24 -21.04 7.60
C THR A 7 7.59 -20.11 6.57
N ASP A 8 7.38 -20.62 5.36
CA ASP A 8 6.73 -19.92 4.27
C ASP A 8 5.27 -19.57 4.61
N ASP A 9 4.78 -18.45 4.10
CA ASP A 9 3.39 -17.96 4.35
C ASP A 9 2.35 -18.97 3.88
N GLU A 10 2.59 -19.64 2.76
CA GLU A 10 1.71 -20.67 2.19
C GLU A 10 1.55 -21.84 3.16
N ALA A 11 2.65 -22.27 3.80
CA ALA A 11 2.61 -23.31 4.81
C ALA A 11 1.85 -22.86 6.08
N VAL A 12 2.04 -21.62 6.51
CA VAL A 12 1.29 -21.04 7.65
C VAL A 12 -0.21 -20.97 7.32
N VAL A 13 -0.56 -20.53 6.12
CA VAL A 13 -1.95 -20.47 5.64
C VAL A 13 -2.57 -21.87 5.58
N ALA A 14 -1.85 -22.86 5.04
CA ALA A 14 -2.34 -24.24 4.98
C ALA A 14 -2.58 -24.82 6.38
N ALA A 15 -1.67 -24.56 7.34
CA ALA A 15 -1.84 -24.95 8.73
C ALA A 15 -3.04 -24.26 9.38
N TYR A 16 -3.18 -22.95 9.22
CA TYR A 16 -4.31 -22.18 9.73
C TYR A 16 -5.66 -22.70 9.19
N ARG A 17 -5.73 -22.96 7.91
CA ARG A 17 -6.99 -23.50 7.30
C ARG A 17 -7.42 -24.83 7.92
N ARG A 18 -6.47 -25.66 8.33
CA ARG A 18 -6.74 -26.96 8.94
C ARG A 18 -7.10 -26.87 10.43
N THR A 19 -6.39 -26.02 11.18
CA THR A 19 -6.48 -26.00 12.65
C THR A 19 -7.29 -24.84 13.20
N ARG A 20 -7.42 -23.74 12.44
CA ARG A 20 -7.99 -22.46 12.89
C ARG A 20 -7.29 -21.87 14.11
N ASP A 21 -6.03 -22.24 14.32
CA ASP A 21 -5.21 -21.75 15.41
C ASP A 21 -4.97 -20.24 15.27
N PRO A 22 -5.41 -19.41 16.22
CA PRO A 22 -5.25 -17.95 16.16
C PRO A 22 -3.80 -17.51 16.17
N ASP A 23 -2.87 -18.30 16.71
CA ASP A 23 -1.44 -17.97 16.71
C ASP A 23 -0.86 -17.99 15.31
N LEU A 24 -1.32 -18.90 14.44
CA LEU A 24 -0.91 -18.92 13.04
C LEU A 24 -1.40 -17.67 12.29
N PHE A 25 -2.61 -17.20 12.58
CA PHE A 25 -3.11 -15.96 11.99
C PHE A 25 -2.33 -14.74 12.49
N ARG A 26 -1.98 -14.70 13.78
CA ARG A 26 -1.13 -13.63 14.35
C ARG A 26 0.19 -13.53 13.61
N VAL A 27 0.85 -14.65 13.32
CA VAL A 27 2.10 -14.67 12.54
C VAL A 27 1.94 -14.02 11.17
N LEU A 28 0.83 -14.29 10.45
CA LEU A 28 0.56 -13.64 9.17
C LEU A 28 0.33 -12.12 9.33
N VAL A 29 -0.38 -11.69 10.37
CA VAL A 29 -0.57 -10.27 10.67
C VAL A 29 0.77 -9.60 10.94
N GLU A 30 1.58 -10.13 11.86
CA GLU A 30 2.88 -9.57 12.24
C GLU A 30 3.84 -9.43 11.06
N ARG A 31 3.83 -10.39 10.12
CA ARG A 31 4.68 -10.35 8.92
C ARG A 31 4.25 -9.33 7.89
N HIS A 32 2.96 -9.04 7.80
CA HIS A 32 2.40 -8.28 6.67
C HIS A 32 1.81 -6.93 7.05
N GLN A 33 1.49 -6.65 8.33
CA GLN A 33 0.79 -5.44 8.74
C GLN A 33 1.49 -4.15 8.28
N GLU A 34 2.81 -4.08 8.44
CA GLU A 34 3.62 -2.93 8.05
C GLU A 34 3.53 -2.67 6.53
N ARG A 35 3.64 -3.73 5.71
CA ARG A 35 3.56 -3.61 4.25
C ARG A 35 2.17 -3.23 3.79
N VAL A 36 1.13 -3.80 4.40
CA VAL A 36 -0.27 -3.46 4.12
C VAL A 36 -0.54 -2.02 4.51
N PHE A 37 -0.12 -1.60 5.70
CA PHE A 37 -0.26 -0.22 6.16
C PHE A 37 0.38 0.78 5.18
N ARG A 38 1.63 0.54 4.78
CA ARG A 38 2.32 1.40 3.81
C ARG A 38 1.60 1.47 2.46
N LEU A 39 1.06 0.34 1.98
CA LEU A 39 0.26 0.34 0.75
C LEU A 39 -1.01 1.19 0.92
N VAL A 40 -1.74 0.99 2.00
CA VAL A 40 -2.96 1.74 2.32
C VAL A 40 -2.65 3.24 2.41
N ALA A 41 -1.65 3.62 3.21
CA ALA A 41 -1.23 5.02 3.39
C ALA A 41 -0.81 5.66 2.06
N SER A 42 -0.05 4.93 1.22
CA SER A 42 0.36 5.44 -0.11
C SER A 42 -0.81 5.74 -1.05
N ILE A 43 -1.93 5.03 -0.91
CA ILE A 43 -3.13 5.23 -1.71
C ILE A 43 -4.01 6.35 -1.14
N LEU A 44 -4.18 6.39 0.18
CA LEU A 44 -5.01 7.39 0.85
C LEU A 44 -4.38 8.79 0.80
N GLY A 45 -3.04 8.88 0.86
CA GLY A 45 -2.29 10.13 0.83
C GLY A 45 -2.04 10.72 2.22
N PRO A 46 -1.41 11.91 2.30
CA PRO A 46 -0.80 12.44 3.52
C PRO A 46 -1.76 12.83 4.65
N PHE A 47 -3.05 12.88 4.39
CA PHE A 47 -4.06 13.29 5.39
C PHE A 47 -4.79 12.11 6.04
N ALA A 48 -4.29 10.90 5.89
CA ALA A 48 -5.07 9.70 6.17
C ALA A 48 -4.43 8.74 7.18
N ASP A 49 -3.55 9.19 8.07
CA ASP A 49 -2.86 8.28 9.01
C ASP A 49 -3.87 7.48 9.87
N LEU A 50 -4.87 8.14 10.45
CA LEU A 50 -5.93 7.46 11.20
C LEU A 50 -6.79 6.56 10.31
N ASP A 51 -7.14 7.02 9.12
CA ASP A 51 -7.86 6.22 8.13
C ASP A 51 -7.03 5.02 7.64
N ALA A 52 -5.70 5.16 7.54
CA ALA A 52 -4.81 4.09 7.11
C ALA A 52 -4.74 2.95 8.13
N GLU A 53 -4.71 3.26 9.42
CA GLU A 53 -4.79 2.25 10.48
C GLU A 53 -6.13 1.52 10.46
N GLU A 54 -7.24 2.26 10.40
CA GLU A 54 -8.59 1.69 10.33
C GLU A 54 -8.75 0.76 9.13
N VAL A 55 -8.34 1.22 7.93
CA VAL A 55 -8.42 0.41 6.71
C VAL A 55 -7.53 -0.82 6.79
N THR A 56 -6.34 -0.70 7.38
CA THR A 56 -5.43 -1.83 7.59
C THR A 56 -6.08 -2.88 8.50
N GLN A 57 -6.69 -2.48 9.60
CA GLN A 57 -7.43 -3.38 10.48
C GLN A 57 -8.59 -4.06 9.75
N GLU A 58 -9.40 -3.31 9.00
CA GLU A 58 -10.49 -3.86 8.18
C GLU A 58 -10.00 -4.88 7.15
N VAL A 59 -8.81 -4.65 6.56
CA VAL A 59 -8.19 -5.62 5.65
C VAL A 59 -7.92 -6.94 6.36
N PHE A 60 -7.30 -6.92 7.55
CA PHE A 60 -7.00 -8.15 8.28
C PHE A 60 -8.26 -8.85 8.82
N VAL A 61 -9.30 -8.11 9.20
CA VAL A 61 -10.61 -8.70 9.50
C VAL A 61 -11.14 -9.47 8.29
N ARG A 62 -11.12 -8.87 7.10
CA ARG A 62 -11.55 -9.55 5.86
C ARG A 62 -10.65 -10.73 5.48
N VAL A 63 -9.34 -10.63 5.75
CA VAL A 63 -8.42 -11.76 5.57
C VAL A 63 -8.85 -12.92 6.46
N HIS A 64 -9.09 -12.66 7.74
CA HIS A 64 -9.54 -13.68 8.69
C HIS A 64 -10.82 -14.39 8.22
N GLU A 65 -11.80 -13.61 7.77
CA GLU A 65 -13.08 -14.14 7.28
C GLU A 65 -12.92 -15.00 6.01
N ARG A 66 -12.03 -14.58 5.09
CA ARG A 66 -11.91 -15.17 3.75
C ARG A 66 -10.78 -16.19 3.59
N LEU A 67 -9.84 -16.24 4.53
CA LEU A 67 -8.66 -17.11 4.44
C LEU A 67 -9.03 -18.60 4.36
N GLY A 68 -10.17 -18.98 4.95
CA GLY A 68 -10.70 -20.34 4.81
C GLY A 68 -10.98 -20.77 3.37
N GLY A 69 -11.39 -19.83 2.52
CA GLY A 69 -11.68 -20.03 1.10
C GLY A 69 -10.51 -19.75 0.15
N PHE A 70 -9.33 -19.36 0.67
CA PHE A 70 -8.16 -19.11 -0.16
C PHE A 70 -7.69 -20.40 -0.86
N ARG A 71 -7.69 -20.41 -2.20
CA ARG A 71 -7.42 -21.64 -3.00
C ARG A 71 -5.95 -21.87 -3.30
N GLY A 72 -5.06 -20.89 -3.04
CA GLY A 72 -3.65 -20.99 -3.40
C GLY A 72 -3.37 -20.82 -4.89
N GLU A 73 -4.30 -20.23 -5.64
CA GLU A 73 -4.12 -19.93 -7.07
C GLU A 73 -3.07 -18.83 -7.33
N SER A 74 -2.78 -18.04 -6.29
CA SER A 74 -1.69 -17.06 -6.24
C SER A 74 -0.93 -17.16 -4.93
N ARG A 75 0.17 -16.42 -4.79
CA ARG A 75 0.83 -16.28 -3.49
C ARG A 75 -0.09 -15.59 -2.50
N PHE A 76 -0.01 -15.98 -1.22
CA PHE A 76 -0.79 -15.35 -0.15
C PHE A 76 -0.57 -13.83 -0.12
N SER A 77 0.68 -13.37 -0.25
CA SER A 77 1.00 -11.95 -0.28
C SER A 77 0.30 -11.20 -1.42
N THR A 78 0.24 -11.77 -2.63
CA THR A 78 -0.46 -11.17 -3.78
C THR A 78 -1.97 -11.06 -3.51
N TRP A 79 -2.57 -12.12 -2.99
CA TRP A 79 -3.99 -12.12 -2.62
C TRP A 79 -4.31 -11.11 -1.51
N LEU A 80 -3.46 -11.02 -0.48
CA LEU A 80 -3.56 -10.05 0.60
C LEU A 80 -3.49 -8.60 0.07
N HIS A 81 -2.50 -8.31 -0.79
CA HIS A 81 -2.33 -6.97 -1.36
C HIS A 81 -3.51 -6.59 -2.27
N ARG A 82 -4.10 -7.55 -2.97
CA ARG A 82 -5.34 -7.33 -3.74
C ARG A 82 -6.51 -6.95 -2.85
N LEU A 83 -6.67 -7.61 -1.70
CA LEU A 83 -7.69 -7.23 -0.70
C LEU A 83 -7.44 -5.81 -0.17
N ALA A 84 -6.19 -5.50 0.19
CA ALA A 84 -5.81 -4.19 0.70
C ALA A 84 -6.06 -3.08 -0.34
N TYR A 85 -5.60 -3.26 -1.56
CA TYR A 85 -5.80 -2.32 -2.67
C TYR A 85 -7.30 -2.04 -2.89
N ASN A 86 -8.09 -3.10 -3.08
CA ASN A 86 -9.52 -2.97 -3.36
C ASN A 86 -10.26 -2.25 -2.21
N ARG A 87 -9.93 -2.59 -0.95
CA ARG A 87 -10.54 -1.95 0.22
C ARG A 87 -10.20 -0.47 0.31
N THR A 88 -8.95 -0.12 0.07
CA THR A 88 -8.48 1.26 0.11
C THR A 88 -9.12 2.12 -0.99
N ILE A 89 -9.19 1.61 -2.21
CA ILE A 89 -9.88 2.31 -3.32
C ILE A 89 -11.36 2.50 -3.02
N GLU A 90 -12.03 1.50 -2.43
CA GLU A 90 -13.43 1.62 -2.01
C GLU A 90 -13.62 2.71 -0.96
N ARG A 91 -12.77 2.74 0.10
CA ARG A 91 -12.79 3.78 1.14
C ARG A 91 -12.61 5.17 0.55
N ARG A 92 -11.59 5.33 -0.30
CA ARG A 92 -11.30 6.60 -0.94
C ARG A 92 -12.43 7.09 -1.84
N ARG A 93 -13.05 6.20 -2.61
CA ARG A 93 -14.22 6.56 -3.43
C ARG A 93 -15.38 7.04 -2.57
N ARG A 94 -15.65 6.39 -1.44
CA ARG A 94 -16.69 6.81 -0.49
C ARG A 94 -16.38 8.16 0.15
N ALA A 95 -15.13 8.42 0.51
CA ALA A 95 -14.71 9.71 1.05
C ALA A 95 -14.94 10.85 0.05
N ARG A 96 -14.56 10.67 -1.22
CA ARG A 96 -14.81 11.66 -2.29
C ARG A 96 -16.30 11.97 -2.46
N LEU A 97 -17.16 10.95 -2.48
CA LEU A 97 -18.61 11.15 -2.62
C LEU A 97 -19.22 11.90 -1.43
N ARG A 98 -18.62 11.80 -0.24
CA ARG A 98 -19.06 12.59 0.94
C ARG A 98 -18.67 14.06 0.81
N VAL A 99 -17.47 14.34 0.29
CA VAL A 99 -16.98 15.72 0.10
C VAL A 99 -17.80 16.47 -0.97
N GLU A 100 -18.22 15.79 -2.03
CA GLU A 100 -19.06 16.39 -3.08
C GLU A 100 -20.46 16.85 -2.56
N HIS A 101 -20.87 16.40 -1.38
CA HIS A 101 -22.16 16.78 -0.76
C HIS A 101 -22.03 17.78 0.40
N VAL A 102 -20.82 18.29 0.69
CA VAL A 102 -20.58 19.31 1.70
C VAL A 102 -20.14 20.58 0.98
N PRO A 103 -20.82 21.75 1.20
CA PRO A 103 -20.34 23.03 0.68
C PRO A 103 -18.93 23.29 1.22
N CYS A 104 -18.03 23.64 0.31
CA CYS A 104 -16.62 23.88 0.60
C CYS A 104 -16.48 25.09 1.53
N GLU A 105 -16.26 24.86 2.82
CA GLU A 105 -15.55 25.79 3.67
C GLU A 105 -14.09 25.33 3.68
N GLU A 106 -13.20 26.25 3.35
CA GLU A 106 -11.77 26.05 3.20
C GLU A 106 -11.17 25.48 4.49
N LEU A 107 -10.86 24.19 4.49
CA LEU A 107 -10.02 23.56 5.51
C LEU A 107 -8.58 23.58 4.98
N GLU A 108 -7.86 24.65 5.31
CA GLU A 108 -6.40 24.63 5.32
C GLU A 108 -5.94 23.64 6.39
N ALA A 109 -5.59 22.42 5.97
CA ALA A 109 -5.02 21.43 6.86
C ALA A 109 -3.51 21.62 6.94
N GLU A 110 -3.05 22.16 8.06
CA GLU A 110 -1.64 22.18 8.43
C GLU A 110 -1.11 20.75 8.56
N ALA A 111 -0.09 20.42 7.76
CA ALA A 111 0.65 19.17 7.85
C ALA A 111 1.50 19.17 9.12
N THR A 112 1.05 18.49 10.17
CA THR A 112 1.85 18.22 11.36
C THR A 112 2.86 17.13 11.09
N ALA A 113 4.08 17.52 10.76
CA ALA A 113 5.25 16.65 10.75
C ALA A 113 5.77 16.53 12.19
N THR A 114 5.55 15.39 12.82
CA THR A 114 6.15 15.09 14.15
C THR A 114 7.20 14.00 14.04
N GLY A 115 8.45 14.35 14.41
CA GLY A 115 9.51 13.38 14.68
C GLY A 115 10.93 13.99 14.71
N PRO A 116 11.82 13.60 15.66
CA PRO A 116 12.98 14.36 16.07
C PRO A 116 14.24 14.13 15.24
N HIS A 117 14.98 15.08 15.20
CA HIS A 117 16.24 15.67 14.90
C HIS A 117 17.49 14.76 14.78
N GLU A 118 17.57 13.79 13.85
CA GLU A 118 18.90 13.19 13.53
C GLU A 118 19.09 12.72 12.06
N ALA A 119 18.17 13.07 11.19
CA ALA A 119 18.22 12.72 9.77
C ALA A 119 18.06 13.94 8.83
N ALA A 120 18.60 15.09 9.17
CA ALA A 120 18.22 16.34 8.49
C ALA A 120 18.49 16.38 6.99
N LEU A 121 19.58 15.82 6.49
CA LEU A 121 19.92 15.83 5.04
C LEU A 121 19.26 14.66 4.28
N GLU A 122 19.19 13.48 4.87
CA GLU A 122 18.47 12.34 4.31
C GLU A 122 16.96 12.58 4.36
N SER A 123 16.50 13.36 5.34
CA SER A 123 15.10 13.74 5.52
C SER A 123 14.58 14.71 4.47
N GLU A 124 15.37 15.69 4.00
CA GLU A 124 14.90 16.63 2.97
C GLU A 124 14.72 15.97 1.61
N ARG A 125 15.66 15.11 1.21
CA ARG A 125 15.54 14.34 -0.05
C ARG A 125 14.38 13.34 0.03
N THR A 126 14.24 12.64 1.13
CA THR A 126 13.15 11.69 1.37
C THR A 126 11.80 12.41 1.37
N ARG A 127 11.68 13.56 2.03
CA ARG A 127 10.47 14.40 2.00
C ARG A 127 10.16 14.93 0.61
N ALA A 128 11.20 15.34 -0.15
CA ALA A 128 11.02 15.82 -1.52
C ALA A 128 10.48 14.70 -2.43
N VAL A 129 11.02 13.47 -2.32
CA VAL A 129 10.52 12.30 -3.06
C VAL A 129 9.09 11.96 -2.64
N ALA A 130 8.79 11.98 -1.35
CA ALA A 130 7.43 11.73 -0.85
C ALA A 130 6.42 12.72 -1.46
N ARG A 131 6.72 14.01 -1.46
CA ARG A 131 5.88 15.04 -2.09
C ARG A 131 5.67 14.80 -3.59
N LEU A 132 6.73 14.38 -4.30
CA LEU A 132 6.61 14.05 -5.72
C LEU A 132 5.70 12.84 -5.97
N LEU A 133 5.75 11.83 -5.09
CA LEU A 133 4.87 10.67 -5.14
C LEU A 133 3.41 11.04 -4.87
N GLU A 134 3.15 11.94 -3.94
CA GLU A 134 1.81 12.43 -3.62
C GLU A 134 1.11 13.10 -4.81
N GLU A 135 1.88 13.73 -5.68
CA GLU A 135 1.36 14.37 -6.89
C GLU A 135 1.06 13.40 -8.04
N LEU A 136 1.44 12.13 -7.89
CA LEU A 136 1.06 11.12 -8.88
C LEU A 136 -0.43 10.78 -8.74
N PRO A 137 -1.13 10.51 -9.85
CA PRO A 137 -2.43 9.86 -9.80
C PRO A 137 -2.35 8.57 -8.98
N ASP A 138 -3.41 8.27 -8.22
CA ASP A 138 -3.46 7.16 -7.26
C ASP A 138 -2.99 5.83 -7.81
N LEU A 139 -3.41 5.50 -9.03
CA LEU A 139 -3.03 4.26 -9.70
C LEU A 139 -1.52 4.19 -9.95
N TYR A 140 -0.89 5.29 -10.40
CA TYR A 140 0.54 5.31 -10.65
C TYR A 140 1.34 5.23 -9.36
N ARG A 141 0.89 5.94 -8.31
CA ARG A 141 1.49 5.89 -6.98
C ARG A 141 1.42 4.48 -6.39
N SER A 142 0.27 3.81 -6.48
CA SER A 142 0.10 2.43 -6.02
C SER A 142 1.03 1.46 -6.73
N VAL A 143 1.15 1.57 -8.05
CA VAL A 143 2.03 0.70 -8.85
C VAL A 143 3.49 0.92 -8.51
N VAL A 144 3.92 2.17 -8.35
CA VAL A 144 5.27 2.53 -7.89
C VAL A 144 5.53 1.95 -6.51
N HIS A 145 4.59 2.12 -5.57
CA HIS A 145 4.74 1.60 -4.22
C HIS A 145 4.85 0.06 -4.19
N MET A 146 3.95 -0.64 -4.88
CA MET A 146 3.99 -2.10 -4.97
C MET A 146 5.30 -2.62 -5.58
N HIS A 147 5.83 -1.93 -6.59
CA HIS A 147 7.05 -2.36 -7.27
C HIS A 147 8.33 -2.08 -6.47
N TYR A 148 8.50 -0.85 -5.95
CA TYR A 148 9.76 -0.41 -5.34
C TYR A 148 9.85 -0.60 -3.82
N TRP A 149 8.72 -0.57 -3.10
CA TRP A 149 8.72 -0.73 -1.64
C TRP A 149 8.24 -2.09 -1.18
N MET A 150 7.41 -2.76 -2.00
CA MET A 150 6.88 -4.07 -1.65
C MET A 150 7.55 -5.20 -2.45
N ASP A 151 8.49 -4.87 -3.33
CA ASP A 151 9.27 -5.84 -4.13
C ASP A 151 8.41 -6.80 -4.95
N GLN A 152 7.22 -6.32 -5.38
CA GLN A 152 6.31 -7.13 -6.18
C GLN A 152 6.78 -7.20 -7.63
N SER A 153 6.70 -8.40 -8.20
CA SER A 153 6.89 -8.59 -9.63
C SER A 153 5.77 -7.90 -10.43
N ILE A 154 6.08 -7.56 -11.68
CA ILE A 154 5.08 -6.97 -12.58
C ILE A 154 3.84 -7.86 -12.72
N ASP A 155 4.03 -9.18 -12.74
CA ASP A 155 2.94 -10.14 -12.84
C ASP A 155 2.07 -10.17 -11.58
N ALA A 156 2.69 -10.10 -10.38
CA ALA A 156 1.96 -10.00 -9.12
C ALA A 156 1.15 -8.69 -9.03
N ILE A 157 1.71 -7.56 -9.50
CA ILE A 157 1.00 -6.28 -9.57
C ILE A 157 -0.15 -6.36 -10.58
N ALA A 158 0.08 -6.98 -11.74
CA ALA A 158 -0.94 -7.19 -12.77
C ALA A 158 -2.13 -7.99 -12.22
N GLU A 159 -1.85 -9.07 -11.49
CA GLU A 159 -2.85 -9.86 -10.80
C GLU A 159 -3.59 -9.05 -9.72
N THR A 160 -2.85 -8.29 -8.91
CA THR A 160 -3.42 -7.41 -7.86
C THR A 160 -4.42 -6.40 -8.45
N LEU A 161 -4.06 -5.77 -9.56
CA LEU A 161 -4.85 -4.73 -10.21
C LEU A 161 -5.92 -5.29 -11.18
N GLY A 162 -5.82 -6.56 -11.57
CA GLY A 162 -6.69 -7.17 -12.56
C GLY A 162 -6.47 -6.61 -13.98
N VAL A 163 -5.21 -6.29 -14.34
CA VAL A 163 -4.83 -5.73 -15.64
C VAL A 163 -3.70 -6.54 -16.28
N PRO A 164 -3.51 -6.48 -17.62
CA PRO A 164 -2.37 -7.14 -18.25
C PRO A 164 -1.01 -6.62 -17.77
N ALA A 165 0.02 -7.48 -17.70
CA ALA A 165 1.38 -7.11 -17.29
C ALA A 165 1.98 -5.97 -18.14
N GLY A 166 1.67 -5.90 -19.45
CA GLY A 166 2.04 -4.80 -20.32
C GLY A 166 1.48 -3.45 -19.87
N THR A 167 0.27 -3.47 -19.29
CA THR A 167 -0.37 -2.26 -18.74
C THR A 167 0.38 -1.78 -17.50
N VAL A 168 0.82 -2.69 -16.62
CA VAL A 168 1.63 -2.34 -15.44
C VAL A 168 2.96 -1.72 -15.86
N LYS A 169 3.65 -2.30 -16.87
CA LYS A 169 4.87 -1.71 -17.45
C LYS A 169 4.64 -0.29 -17.93
N SER A 170 3.51 -0.05 -18.62
CA SER A 170 3.13 1.27 -19.10
C SER A 170 2.84 2.24 -17.95
N TYR A 171 2.20 1.80 -16.87
CA TYR A 171 1.95 2.63 -15.68
C TYR A 171 3.26 3.01 -14.99
N LEU A 172 4.20 2.06 -14.80
CA LEU A 172 5.52 2.34 -14.25
C LEU A 172 6.32 3.33 -15.12
N ALA A 173 6.30 3.15 -16.44
CA ALA A 173 6.97 4.06 -17.36
C ALA A 173 6.42 5.48 -17.27
N ARG A 174 5.09 5.64 -17.28
CA ARG A 174 4.41 6.94 -17.15
C ARG A 174 4.62 7.58 -15.77
N ALA A 175 4.61 6.78 -14.71
CA ALA A 175 4.90 7.26 -13.36
C ALA A 175 6.32 7.82 -13.28
N ARG A 176 7.33 7.09 -13.77
CA ARG A 176 8.72 7.53 -13.82
C ARG A 176 8.90 8.80 -14.65
N ALA A 177 8.26 8.87 -15.82
CA ALA A 177 8.32 10.08 -16.65
C ALA A 177 7.78 11.31 -15.92
N ARG A 178 6.63 11.19 -15.25
CA ARG A 178 6.05 12.28 -14.46
C ARG A 178 6.91 12.69 -13.26
N LEU A 179 7.50 11.70 -12.56
CA LEU A 179 8.40 11.99 -11.43
C LEU A 179 9.65 12.74 -11.89
N ARG A 180 10.27 12.35 -13.02
CA ARG A 180 11.42 13.05 -13.59
C ARG A 180 11.08 14.48 -14.00
N GLU A 181 9.96 14.67 -14.68
CA GLU A 181 9.50 16.00 -15.11
C GLU A 181 9.33 16.94 -13.91
N ARG A 182 8.69 16.46 -12.85
CA ARG A 182 8.45 17.24 -11.64
C ARG A 182 9.70 17.47 -10.81
N ALA A 183 10.58 16.48 -10.72
CA ALA A 183 11.89 16.62 -10.07
C ALA A 183 12.73 17.69 -10.76
N LYS A 184 12.79 17.66 -12.11
CA LYS A 184 13.48 18.68 -12.90
C LYS A 184 12.91 20.08 -12.68
N ALA A 185 11.58 20.21 -12.65
CA ALA A 185 10.91 21.49 -12.41
C ALA A 185 11.23 22.08 -11.02
N ARG A 186 11.62 21.25 -10.05
CA ARG A 186 11.97 21.65 -8.68
C ARG A 186 13.47 21.65 -8.39
N GLY A 187 14.30 21.44 -9.39
CA GLY A 187 15.77 21.39 -9.21
C GLY A 187 16.25 20.22 -8.36
N ILE A 188 15.48 19.12 -8.27
CA ILE A 188 15.84 17.91 -7.53
C ILE A 188 16.66 17.03 -8.48
N GLU A 189 17.99 16.98 -8.26
CA GLU A 189 18.91 16.15 -9.05
C GLU A 189 18.95 14.69 -8.55
N GLY A 190 19.23 13.74 -9.47
CA GLY A 190 19.51 12.33 -9.13
C GLY A 190 18.29 11.40 -9.02
N LEU A 191 17.21 11.70 -9.75
CA LEU A 191 16.09 10.77 -10.02
C LEU A 191 16.18 10.26 -11.47
N GLU A 192 17.34 9.72 -11.86
CA GLU A 192 17.52 9.07 -13.16
C GLU A 192 16.96 7.66 -13.22
#